data_3c0c1b28387432bfe325cf218e8c5105
#
_entry.id   3c0c1b28387432bfe325cf218e8c5105
#
_cell.length_a   1.000
_cell.length_b   1.000
_cell.length_c   1.000
_cell.angle_alpha   90.00
_cell.angle_beta   90.00
_cell.angle_gamma   90.00
#
_symmetry.space_group_name_H-M   'P 1'
#
loop_
_entity.id
_entity.type
_entity.pdbx_description
1 polymer ?
#
loop_
_entity_poly.entity_id
_entity_poly.type
_entity_poly.pdbx_seq_one_letter_code
_entity_poly.pdbx_strand_id
1 'polypeptide(L)'
;MALPSLAIREQVREAAFSLVWSEQLNDAFKNIAPYYDRGNQVASLGCWNWFLRCFMSMIELQPKQRVLDVCAGTNAVGIALLKREPTLEIFAIDRSTDMQDVGRQRAEHLGFHINSVIADVHSLPFPDNHFDVVTLQFASRHLKIAHMFGEINRVLKPGGHFYHCDMLRPSNPVVEKLYYAYLRLCLSGTGLLFRSSPAAYNLIQYFISALEIFYTTEELSILLEEQGYCEVSAKAIFSGMLGCHSARKPLAEA
;
A
#
# COMPACT_ATOMS: atom_id res chain seq x y z
N MET A 1 -9.91 8.04 23.65
CA MET A 1 -9.08 9.26 23.48
C MET A 1 -9.49 9.89 22.17
N ALA A 2 -9.73 11.20 22.09
CA ALA A 2 -10.01 11.84 20.80
C ALA A 2 -8.77 11.79 19.92
N LEU A 3 -8.94 11.50 18.63
CA LEU A 3 -7.83 11.51 17.68
C LEU A 3 -7.36 12.95 17.40
N PRO A 4 -6.06 13.17 17.14
CA PRO A 4 -5.56 14.45 16.72
C PRO A 4 -6.19 14.89 15.38
N SER A 5 -6.23 16.19 15.12
CA SER A 5 -6.65 16.72 13.82
C SER A 5 -5.78 16.17 12.68
N LEU A 6 -6.29 16.18 11.44
CA LEU A 6 -5.52 15.70 10.28
C LEU A 6 -4.17 16.41 10.17
N ALA A 7 -4.13 17.73 10.43
CA ALA A 7 -2.93 18.55 10.33
C ALA A 7 -1.77 18.10 11.23
N ILE A 8 -2.05 17.49 12.40
CA ILE A 8 -1.02 17.04 13.35
C ILE A 8 -0.87 15.52 13.40
N ARG A 9 -1.78 14.79 12.77
CA ARG A 9 -1.79 13.32 12.86
C ARG A 9 -0.53 12.71 12.25
N GLU A 10 -0.04 13.25 11.14
CA GLU A 10 1.18 12.78 10.50
C GLU A 10 2.39 12.92 11.43
N GLN A 11 2.52 14.05 12.14
CA GLN A 11 3.58 14.25 13.12
C GLN A 11 3.49 13.27 14.29
N VAL A 12 2.25 12.99 14.76
CA VAL A 12 2.02 12.00 15.83
C VAL A 12 2.41 10.60 15.35
N ARG A 13 2.06 10.22 14.12
CA ARG A 13 2.43 8.93 13.52
C ARG A 13 3.94 8.80 13.36
N GLU A 14 4.59 9.84 12.85
CA GLU A 14 6.04 9.88 12.70
C GLU A 14 6.75 9.76 14.05
N ALA A 15 6.34 10.54 15.05
CA ALA A 15 6.90 10.46 16.40
C ALA A 15 6.73 9.07 17.04
N ALA A 16 5.59 8.41 16.80
CA ALA A 16 5.31 7.09 17.36
C ALA A 16 6.05 5.94 16.65
N PHE A 17 6.28 6.04 15.34
CA PHE A 17 6.64 4.88 14.52
C PHE A 17 7.88 5.04 13.65
N SER A 18 8.55 6.20 13.62
CA SER A 18 9.70 6.42 12.73
C SER A 18 10.81 5.38 12.87
N LEU A 19 11.13 4.96 14.09
CA LEU A 19 12.13 3.91 14.38
C LEU A 19 11.67 2.55 13.85
N VAL A 20 10.38 2.22 13.99
CA VAL A 20 9.83 0.98 13.45
C VAL A 20 9.93 0.99 11.93
N TRP A 21 9.56 2.11 11.31
CA TRP A 21 9.60 2.25 9.85
C TRP A 21 11.02 2.18 9.27
N SER A 22 12.00 2.77 9.95
CA SER A 22 13.39 2.80 9.45
C SER A 22 14.15 1.50 9.72
N GLU A 23 13.94 0.85 10.86
CA GLU A 23 14.83 -0.20 11.36
C GLU A 23 14.17 -1.58 11.43
N GLN A 24 12.91 -1.67 11.89
CA GLN A 24 12.33 -2.95 12.25
C GLN A 24 11.51 -3.60 11.12
N LEU A 25 10.87 -2.80 10.27
CA LEU A 25 10.02 -3.34 9.21
C LEU A 25 10.79 -4.15 8.18
N ASN A 26 12.00 -3.74 7.82
CA ASN A 26 12.80 -4.47 6.84
C ASN A 26 13.10 -5.89 7.30
N ASP A 27 13.54 -6.05 8.55
CA ASP A 27 13.85 -7.37 9.11
C ASP A 27 12.59 -8.26 9.17
N ALA A 28 11.44 -7.66 9.52
CA ALA A 28 10.19 -8.40 9.52
C ALA A 28 9.78 -8.84 8.12
N PHE A 29 9.79 -7.94 7.14
CA PHE A 29 9.43 -8.27 5.75
C PHE A 29 10.40 -9.26 5.12
N LYS A 30 11.71 -9.16 5.39
CA LYS A 30 12.70 -10.15 5.00
C LYS A 30 12.32 -11.56 5.48
N ASN A 31 11.97 -11.68 6.76
CA ASN A 31 11.62 -12.97 7.36
C ASN A 31 10.34 -13.60 6.80
N ILE A 32 9.36 -12.78 6.41
CA ILE A 32 8.06 -13.26 5.91
C ILE A 32 7.98 -13.35 4.38
N ALA A 33 8.93 -12.77 3.64
CA ALA A 33 8.92 -12.73 2.18
C ALA A 33 8.61 -14.09 1.52
N PRO A 34 9.20 -15.23 1.93
CA PRO A 34 8.97 -16.51 1.28
C PRO A 34 7.52 -17.02 1.39
N TYR A 35 6.78 -16.58 2.39
CA TYR A 35 5.39 -17.02 2.63
C TYR A 35 4.39 -15.85 2.73
N TYR A 36 4.80 -14.64 2.39
CA TYR A 36 4.01 -13.41 2.54
C TYR A 36 2.59 -13.53 1.98
N ASP A 37 2.46 -13.91 0.71
CA ASP A 37 1.14 -14.03 0.07
C ASP A 37 0.28 -15.14 0.70
N ARG A 38 0.89 -16.27 1.09
CA ARG A 38 0.19 -17.36 1.79
C ARG A 38 -0.23 -16.95 3.20
N GLY A 39 0.66 -16.25 3.91
CA GLY A 39 0.37 -15.69 5.24
C GLY A 39 -0.81 -14.73 5.20
N ASN A 40 -0.82 -13.82 4.25
CA ASN A 40 -1.94 -12.89 4.05
C ASN A 40 -3.23 -13.59 3.63
N GLN A 41 -3.16 -14.64 2.82
CA GLN A 41 -4.33 -15.46 2.46
C GLN A 41 -4.94 -16.12 3.70
N VAL A 42 -4.12 -16.64 4.62
CA VAL A 42 -4.58 -17.23 5.88
C VAL A 42 -5.11 -16.14 6.81
N ALA A 43 -4.36 -15.05 7.03
CA ALA A 43 -4.74 -13.94 7.90
C ALA A 43 -6.03 -13.24 7.47
N SER A 44 -6.32 -13.22 6.16
CA SER A 44 -7.55 -12.65 5.61
C SER A 44 -8.69 -13.67 5.46
N LEU A 45 -8.56 -14.87 6.03
CA LEU A 45 -9.52 -15.99 5.87
C LEU A 45 -9.88 -16.26 4.40
N GLY A 46 -8.88 -16.23 3.52
CA GLY A 46 -9.06 -16.48 2.09
C GLY A 46 -9.42 -15.27 1.24
N CYS A 47 -9.62 -14.10 1.84
CA CYS A 47 -10.06 -12.89 1.12
C CYS A 47 -8.93 -12.13 0.39
N TRP A 48 -7.66 -12.48 0.59
CA TRP A 48 -6.52 -11.72 0.03
C TRP A 48 -6.61 -11.50 -1.49
N ASN A 49 -6.87 -12.58 -2.24
CA ASN A 49 -7.03 -12.49 -3.69
C ASN A 49 -8.29 -11.70 -4.11
N TRP A 50 -9.32 -11.67 -3.27
CA TRP A 50 -10.51 -10.88 -3.52
C TRP A 50 -10.21 -9.38 -3.31
N PHE A 51 -9.42 -9.01 -2.29
CA PHE A 51 -8.97 -7.63 -2.09
C PHE A 51 -8.19 -7.11 -3.31
N LEU A 52 -7.26 -7.92 -3.82
CA LEU A 52 -6.54 -7.58 -5.04
C LEU A 52 -7.50 -7.38 -6.23
N ARG A 53 -8.49 -8.25 -6.42
CA ARG A 53 -9.49 -8.10 -7.49
C ARG A 53 -10.33 -6.84 -7.32
N CYS A 54 -10.74 -6.50 -6.11
CA CYS A 54 -11.46 -5.24 -5.83
C CYS A 54 -10.62 -4.03 -6.20
N PHE A 55 -9.34 -4.03 -5.83
CA PHE A 55 -8.41 -2.96 -6.20
C PHE A 55 -8.25 -2.89 -7.72
N MET A 56 -7.97 -4.00 -8.37
CA MET A 56 -7.78 -4.09 -9.82
C MET A 56 -9.02 -3.62 -10.61
N SER A 57 -10.24 -3.79 -10.07
CA SER A 57 -11.46 -3.37 -10.74
C SER A 57 -11.64 -1.84 -10.83
N MET A 58 -10.89 -1.08 -10.04
CA MET A 58 -10.90 0.39 -10.06
C MET A 58 -9.85 0.98 -11.02
N ILE A 59 -8.85 0.18 -11.39
CA ILE A 59 -7.72 0.67 -12.18
C ILE A 59 -8.10 0.66 -13.66
N GLU A 60 -8.10 1.83 -14.27
CA GLU A 60 -8.24 2.01 -15.71
C GLU A 60 -6.87 1.98 -16.37
N LEU A 61 -6.74 1.22 -17.45
CA LEU A 61 -5.48 1.01 -18.15
C LEU A 61 -5.64 1.30 -19.64
N GLN A 62 -4.59 1.89 -20.22
CA GLN A 62 -4.44 2.03 -21.67
C GLN A 62 -3.18 1.26 -22.12
N PRO A 63 -3.16 0.72 -23.32
CA PRO A 63 -1.96 0.06 -23.85
C PRO A 63 -0.73 0.95 -23.79
N LYS A 64 0.42 0.32 -23.48
CA LYS A 64 1.75 0.97 -23.46
C LYS A 64 1.95 2.06 -22.39
N GLN A 65 1.06 2.15 -21.42
CA GLN A 65 1.25 3.06 -20.28
C GLN A 65 2.45 2.65 -19.43
N ARG A 66 3.13 3.63 -18.85
CA ARG A 66 4.12 3.45 -17.79
C ARG A 66 3.43 3.47 -16.44
N VAL A 67 3.61 2.39 -15.70
CA VAL A 67 3.00 2.22 -14.38
C VAL A 67 4.08 2.06 -13.33
N LEU A 68 3.98 2.81 -12.23
CA LEU A 68 4.81 2.63 -11.04
C LEU A 68 3.98 1.95 -9.95
N ASP A 69 4.44 0.80 -9.49
CA ASP A 69 3.90 0.11 -8.30
C ASP A 69 4.79 0.44 -7.10
N VAL A 70 4.27 1.25 -6.17
CA VAL A 70 5.00 1.75 -5.00
C VAL A 70 4.81 0.78 -3.83
N CYS A 71 5.89 0.44 -3.13
CA CYS A 71 5.91 -0.62 -2.12
C CYS A 71 5.40 -1.95 -2.68
N ALA A 72 5.92 -2.32 -3.85
CA ALA A 72 5.41 -3.40 -4.67
C ALA A 72 5.53 -4.80 -4.03
N GLY A 73 6.36 -4.95 -3.00
CA GLY A 73 6.55 -6.20 -2.26
C GLY A 73 6.84 -7.37 -3.19
N THR A 74 5.95 -8.37 -3.21
CA THR A 74 6.05 -9.56 -4.08
C THR A 74 5.52 -9.34 -5.50
N ASN A 75 5.40 -8.10 -5.96
CA ASN A 75 4.91 -7.69 -7.29
C ASN A 75 3.50 -8.21 -7.63
N ALA A 76 2.65 -8.42 -6.63
CA ALA A 76 1.31 -8.96 -6.85
C ALA A 76 0.44 -8.05 -7.73
N VAL A 77 0.51 -6.73 -7.52
CA VAL A 77 -0.20 -5.72 -8.31
C VAL A 77 0.38 -5.65 -9.72
N GLY A 78 1.70 -5.45 -9.86
CA GLY A 78 2.36 -5.38 -11.17
C GLY A 78 2.08 -6.60 -12.06
N ILE A 79 2.12 -7.82 -11.49
CA ILE A 79 1.76 -9.06 -12.20
C ILE A 79 0.28 -9.06 -12.60
N ALA A 80 -0.62 -8.60 -11.73
CA ALA A 80 -2.05 -8.55 -12.03
C ALA A 80 -2.36 -7.54 -13.14
N LEU A 81 -1.64 -6.40 -13.18
CA LEU A 81 -1.74 -5.40 -14.24
C LEU A 81 -1.27 -5.98 -15.59
N LEU A 82 -0.12 -6.65 -15.65
CA LEU A 82 0.41 -7.29 -16.88
C LEU A 82 -0.46 -8.42 -17.40
N LYS A 83 -1.13 -9.17 -16.52
CA LYS A 83 -2.13 -10.17 -16.94
C LYS A 83 -3.34 -9.54 -17.63
N ARG A 84 -3.69 -8.31 -17.28
CA ARG A 84 -4.83 -7.58 -17.82
C ARG A 84 -4.47 -6.79 -19.08
N GLU A 85 -3.27 -6.20 -19.10
CA GLU A 85 -2.74 -5.44 -20.22
C GLU A 85 -1.22 -5.74 -20.39
N PRO A 86 -0.85 -6.71 -21.22
CA PRO A 86 0.54 -7.15 -21.36
C PRO A 86 1.50 -6.13 -21.98
N THR A 87 0.99 -5.05 -22.56
CA THR A 87 1.82 -4.00 -23.21
C THR A 87 2.30 -2.91 -22.26
N LEU A 88 1.94 -2.99 -20.96
CA LEU A 88 2.37 -2.03 -19.95
C LEU A 88 3.88 -2.11 -19.69
N GLU A 89 4.48 -0.96 -19.42
CA GLU A 89 5.82 -0.84 -18.87
C GLU A 89 5.73 -0.69 -17.35
N ILE A 90 5.96 -1.78 -16.60
CA ILE A 90 5.83 -1.78 -15.13
C ILE A 90 7.18 -1.52 -14.48
N PHE A 91 7.19 -0.54 -13.58
CA PHE A 91 8.25 -0.28 -12.61
C PHE A 91 7.71 -0.64 -11.21
N ALA A 92 8.48 -1.43 -10.48
CA ALA A 92 8.17 -1.82 -9.11
C ALA A 92 9.24 -1.28 -8.18
N ILE A 93 8.86 -0.43 -7.23
CA ILE A 93 9.80 0.10 -6.24
C ILE A 93 9.47 -0.43 -4.86
N ASP A 94 10.47 -0.97 -4.17
CA ASP A 94 10.38 -1.39 -2.78
C ASP A 94 11.75 -1.27 -2.12
N ARG A 95 11.80 -1.07 -0.82
CA ARG A 95 13.06 -1.05 -0.06
C ARG A 95 13.57 -2.45 0.29
N SER A 96 12.71 -3.46 0.26
CA SER A 96 13.03 -4.85 0.60
C SER A 96 13.51 -5.62 -0.61
N THR A 97 14.81 -5.92 -0.67
CA THR A 97 15.40 -6.78 -1.69
C THR A 97 14.76 -8.17 -1.68
N ASP A 98 14.57 -8.76 -0.49
CA ASP A 98 14.03 -10.12 -0.36
C ASP A 98 12.59 -10.22 -0.92
N MET A 99 11.75 -9.21 -0.69
CA MET A 99 10.39 -9.15 -1.26
C MET A 99 10.44 -9.02 -2.78
N GLN A 100 11.30 -8.13 -3.30
CA GLN A 100 11.45 -7.93 -4.74
C GLN A 100 12.06 -9.15 -5.44
N ASP A 101 12.96 -9.90 -4.80
CA ASP A 101 13.50 -11.15 -5.34
C ASP A 101 12.40 -12.20 -5.53
N VAL A 102 11.53 -12.37 -4.53
CA VAL A 102 10.35 -13.25 -4.65
C VAL A 102 9.43 -12.78 -5.79
N GLY A 103 9.17 -11.47 -5.85
CA GLY A 103 8.30 -10.87 -6.86
C GLY A 103 8.85 -11.00 -8.27
N ARG A 104 10.15 -10.76 -8.48
CA ARG A 104 10.83 -10.90 -9.76
C ARG A 104 10.80 -12.34 -10.26
N GLN A 105 11.21 -13.31 -9.42
CA GLN A 105 11.15 -14.73 -9.79
C GLN A 105 9.76 -15.16 -10.19
N ARG A 106 8.74 -14.68 -9.47
CA ARG A 106 7.33 -14.98 -9.79
C ARG A 106 6.90 -14.36 -11.13
N ALA A 107 7.31 -13.13 -11.43
CA ALA A 107 7.01 -12.48 -12.70
C ALA A 107 7.68 -13.21 -13.87
N GLU A 108 8.96 -13.54 -13.74
CA GLU A 108 9.74 -14.30 -14.73
C GLU A 108 9.12 -15.67 -15.03
N HIS A 109 8.70 -16.43 -14.01
CA HIS A 109 8.01 -17.71 -14.20
C HIS A 109 6.70 -17.59 -14.99
N LEU A 110 6.07 -16.41 -14.95
CA LEU A 110 4.85 -16.12 -15.70
C LEU A 110 5.13 -15.49 -17.08
N GLY A 111 6.40 -15.33 -17.45
CA GLY A 111 6.82 -14.71 -18.70
C GLY A 111 6.67 -13.18 -18.73
N PHE A 112 6.56 -12.54 -17.56
CA PHE A 112 6.45 -11.08 -17.43
C PHE A 112 7.78 -10.44 -17.07
N HIS A 113 8.03 -9.25 -17.62
CA HIS A 113 9.14 -8.39 -17.24
C HIS A 113 8.63 -7.23 -16.38
N ILE A 114 9.26 -7.03 -15.22
CA ILE A 114 9.01 -5.92 -14.29
C ILE A 114 10.34 -5.26 -13.96
N ASN A 115 10.43 -3.93 -14.14
CA ASN A 115 11.61 -3.14 -13.80
C ASN A 115 11.65 -2.93 -12.28
N SER A 116 12.37 -3.77 -11.54
CA SER A 116 12.50 -3.66 -10.08
C SER A 116 13.55 -2.64 -9.67
N VAL A 117 13.19 -1.74 -8.77
CA VAL A 117 14.05 -0.70 -8.18
C VAL A 117 14.06 -0.85 -6.66
N ILE A 118 15.25 -1.04 -6.08
CA ILE A 118 15.42 -1.10 -4.62
C ILE A 118 15.79 0.29 -4.14
N ALA A 119 14.83 0.99 -3.53
CA ALA A 119 15.03 2.34 -3.00
C ALA A 119 13.99 2.71 -1.94
N ASP A 120 14.23 3.81 -1.23
CA ASP A 120 13.24 4.40 -0.32
C ASP A 120 12.18 5.14 -1.13
N VAL A 121 10.92 4.79 -0.89
CA VAL A 121 9.77 5.38 -1.59
C VAL A 121 9.49 6.82 -1.20
N HIS A 122 10.08 7.31 -0.10
CA HIS A 122 9.99 8.73 0.28
C HIS A 122 10.86 9.65 -0.59
N SER A 123 11.73 9.10 -1.45
CA SER A 123 12.50 9.84 -2.44
C SER A 123 12.56 9.01 -3.72
N LEU A 124 11.53 9.11 -4.54
CA LEU A 124 11.40 8.30 -5.75
C LEU A 124 12.50 8.67 -6.76
N PRO A 125 13.36 7.71 -7.19
CA PRO A 125 14.48 7.97 -8.10
C PRO A 125 14.01 8.09 -9.56
N PHE A 126 12.92 8.78 -9.77
CA PHE A 126 12.32 9.00 -11.08
C PHE A 126 12.12 10.49 -11.35
N PRO A 127 12.19 10.94 -12.61
CA PRO A 127 11.94 12.33 -12.96
C PRO A 127 10.47 12.71 -12.76
N ASP A 128 10.20 14.00 -12.71
CA ASP A 128 8.86 14.55 -12.68
C ASP A 128 8.07 14.14 -13.94
N ASN A 129 6.78 13.97 -13.81
CA ASN A 129 5.86 13.72 -14.93
C ASN A 129 6.25 12.49 -15.79
N HIS A 130 6.63 11.40 -15.15
CA HIS A 130 7.16 10.21 -15.81
C HIS A 130 6.14 9.10 -16.02
N PHE A 131 5.23 8.90 -15.07
CA PHE A 131 4.28 7.79 -15.08
C PHE A 131 2.86 8.21 -15.46
N ASP A 132 2.17 7.34 -16.19
CA ASP A 132 0.76 7.51 -16.53
C ASP A 132 -0.14 7.07 -15.38
N VAL A 133 0.28 6.01 -14.67
CA VAL A 133 -0.43 5.43 -13.53
C VAL A 133 0.56 5.14 -12.40
N VAL A 134 0.15 5.39 -11.17
CA VAL A 134 0.86 4.94 -9.96
C VAL A 134 -0.10 4.13 -9.10
N THR A 135 0.38 3.02 -8.54
CA THR A 135 -0.37 2.16 -7.61
C THR A 135 0.34 2.07 -6.26
N LEU A 136 -0.43 1.98 -5.18
CA LEU A 136 0.06 1.72 -3.83
C LEU A 136 -0.95 0.83 -3.10
N GLN A 137 -0.52 -0.37 -2.71
CA GLN A 137 -1.38 -1.32 -2.01
C GLN A 137 -0.77 -1.79 -0.69
N PHE A 138 -1.54 -1.73 0.40
CA PHE A 138 -1.24 -2.30 1.73
C PHE A 138 0.04 -1.83 2.42
N ALA A 139 0.54 -0.63 2.11
CA ALA A 139 1.78 -0.11 2.68
C ALA A 139 1.64 1.28 3.32
N SER A 140 0.64 2.07 2.99
CA SER A 140 0.55 3.49 3.35
C SER A 140 0.59 3.75 4.86
N ARG A 141 0.06 2.83 5.68
CA ARG A 141 0.10 2.94 7.14
C ARG A 141 1.52 2.86 7.73
N HIS A 142 2.49 2.42 6.93
CA HIS A 142 3.91 2.27 7.31
C HIS A 142 4.80 3.41 6.78
N LEU A 143 4.20 4.47 6.26
CA LEU A 143 4.89 5.54 5.54
C LEU A 143 4.51 6.92 6.10
N LYS A 144 5.37 7.91 5.82
CA LYS A 144 5.05 9.34 5.92
C LYS A 144 4.13 9.67 4.74
N ILE A 145 2.83 9.46 4.94
CA ILE A 145 1.91 9.35 3.82
C ILE A 145 1.71 10.66 3.06
N ALA A 146 1.65 11.80 3.77
CA ALA A 146 1.53 13.10 3.12
C ALA A 146 2.73 13.40 2.21
N HIS A 147 3.94 13.13 2.71
CA HIS A 147 5.16 13.30 1.93
C HIS A 147 5.17 12.38 0.70
N MET A 148 4.79 11.10 0.88
CA MET A 148 4.78 10.14 -0.20
C MET A 148 3.71 10.46 -1.25
N PHE A 149 2.53 10.96 -0.85
CA PHE A 149 1.53 11.40 -1.82
C PHE A 149 2.04 12.59 -2.65
N GLY A 150 2.83 13.50 -2.06
CA GLY A 150 3.54 14.56 -2.79
C GLY A 150 4.54 14.00 -3.82
N GLU A 151 5.37 13.02 -3.43
CA GLU A 151 6.30 12.36 -4.34
C GLU A 151 5.61 11.60 -5.48
N ILE A 152 4.51 10.90 -5.18
CA ILE A 152 3.68 10.27 -6.22
C ILE A 152 3.11 11.32 -7.17
N ASN A 153 2.59 12.44 -6.64
CA ASN A 153 2.09 13.54 -7.49
C ASN A 153 3.21 14.10 -8.37
N ARG A 154 4.43 14.27 -7.85
CA ARG A 154 5.58 14.74 -8.62
C ARG A 154 5.87 13.86 -9.83
N VAL A 155 5.95 12.54 -9.63
CA VAL A 155 6.31 11.60 -10.70
C VAL A 155 5.18 11.26 -11.66
N LEU A 156 3.92 11.52 -11.30
CA LEU A 156 2.78 11.39 -12.20
C LEU A 156 2.80 12.46 -13.29
N LYS A 157 2.48 12.07 -14.51
CA LYS A 157 2.20 13.01 -15.61
C LYS A 157 0.95 13.84 -15.29
N PRO A 158 0.85 15.10 -15.79
CA PRO A 158 -0.43 15.82 -15.78
C PRO A 158 -1.54 14.94 -16.38
N GLY A 159 -2.67 14.83 -15.69
CA GLY A 159 -3.75 13.92 -16.06
C GLY A 159 -3.54 12.45 -15.70
N GLY A 160 -2.39 12.09 -15.15
CA GLY A 160 -2.09 10.73 -14.69
C GLY A 160 -2.90 10.33 -13.46
N HIS A 161 -3.07 9.03 -13.24
CA HIS A 161 -3.93 8.48 -12.19
C HIS A 161 -3.12 7.85 -11.06
N PHE A 162 -3.53 8.12 -9.85
CA PHE A 162 -3.07 7.42 -8.64
C PHE A 162 -4.17 6.51 -8.10
N TYR A 163 -3.84 5.24 -7.89
CA TYR A 163 -4.72 4.27 -7.27
C TYR A 163 -4.12 3.77 -5.96
N HIS A 164 -4.89 3.87 -4.91
CA HIS A 164 -4.50 3.47 -3.56
C HIS A 164 -5.50 2.48 -2.98
N CYS A 165 -5.00 1.47 -2.26
CA CYS A 165 -5.85 0.55 -1.49
C CYS A 165 -5.11 0.11 -0.23
N ASP A 166 -5.70 0.33 0.93
CA ASP A 166 -5.11 -0.10 2.20
C ASP A 166 -6.18 -0.47 3.24
N MET A 167 -5.72 -1.17 4.27
CA MET A 167 -6.45 -1.34 5.52
C MET A 167 -6.52 0.02 6.21
N LEU A 168 -7.73 0.47 6.48
CA LEU A 168 -8.00 1.77 7.07
C LEU A 168 -8.68 1.63 8.44
N ARG A 169 -8.76 2.72 9.14
CA ARG A 169 -9.49 2.80 10.40
C ARG A 169 -10.99 2.93 10.11
N PRO A 170 -11.83 1.99 10.58
CA PRO A 170 -13.28 2.15 10.46
C PRO A 170 -13.77 3.40 11.19
N SER A 171 -14.74 4.11 10.62
CA SER A 171 -15.35 5.28 11.25
C SER A 171 -16.33 4.91 12.39
N ASN A 172 -16.89 3.69 12.36
CA ASN A 172 -17.77 3.19 13.40
C ASN A 172 -16.97 2.55 14.56
N PRO A 173 -17.08 3.04 15.82
CA PRO A 173 -16.25 2.56 16.93
C PRO A 173 -16.53 1.10 17.34
N VAL A 174 -17.72 0.58 17.07
CA VAL A 174 -18.05 -0.85 17.36
C VAL A 174 -17.34 -1.73 16.33
N VAL A 175 -17.44 -1.38 15.06
CA VAL A 175 -16.75 -2.08 13.96
C VAL A 175 -15.24 -2.03 14.18
N GLU A 176 -14.71 -0.89 14.57
CA GLU A 176 -13.30 -0.67 14.88
C GLU A 176 -12.78 -1.64 15.95
N LYS A 177 -13.47 -1.76 17.08
CA LYS A 177 -13.12 -2.68 18.17
C LYS A 177 -13.11 -4.15 17.72
N LEU A 178 -14.16 -4.55 17.01
CA LEU A 178 -14.27 -5.92 16.48
C LEU A 178 -13.17 -6.21 15.45
N TYR A 179 -12.86 -5.24 14.61
CA TYR A 179 -11.80 -5.33 13.61
C TYR A 179 -10.43 -5.54 14.25
N TYR A 180 -10.07 -4.77 15.26
CA TYR A 180 -8.78 -4.94 15.92
C TYR A 180 -8.69 -6.26 16.71
N ALA A 181 -9.78 -6.71 17.32
CA ALA A 181 -9.83 -8.02 17.95
C ALA A 181 -9.61 -9.15 16.93
N TYR A 182 -10.28 -9.08 15.78
CA TYR A 182 -10.10 -9.99 14.65
C TYR A 182 -8.65 -9.99 14.14
N LEU A 183 -8.06 -8.81 13.91
CA LEU A 183 -6.68 -8.71 13.43
C LEU A 183 -5.67 -9.32 14.42
N ARG A 184 -5.83 -9.06 15.72
CA ARG A 184 -4.97 -9.68 16.75
C ARG A 184 -5.03 -11.20 16.67
N LEU A 185 -6.24 -11.76 16.56
CA LEU A 185 -6.43 -13.20 16.45
C LEU A 185 -5.78 -13.77 15.18
N CYS A 186 -6.05 -13.17 14.02
CA CYS A 186 -5.55 -13.65 12.74
C CYS A 186 -4.03 -13.52 12.62
N LEU A 187 -3.46 -12.39 13.02
CA LEU A 187 -2.01 -12.18 12.94
C LEU A 187 -1.28 -13.12 13.91
N SER A 188 -1.78 -13.30 15.13
CA SER A 188 -1.19 -14.24 16.09
C SER A 188 -1.28 -15.68 15.59
N GLY A 189 -2.42 -16.10 15.07
CA GLY A 189 -2.62 -17.42 14.48
C GLY A 189 -1.73 -17.66 13.26
N THR A 190 -1.60 -16.68 12.37
CA THR A 190 -0.72 -16.76 11.19
C THR A 190 0.75 -16.83 11.62
N GLY A 191 1.16 -16.00 12.58
CA GLY A 191 2.51 -16.02 13.13
C GLY A 191 2.90 -17.38 13.73
N LEU A 192 1.97 -18.02 14.42
CA LEU A 192 2.16 -19.36 14.97
C LEU A 192 2.23 -20.43 13.86
N LEU A 193 1.31 -20.38 12.90
CA LEU A 193 1.21 -21.36 11.81
C LEU A 193 2.47 -21.39 10.92
N PHE A 194 3.00 -20.22 10.59
CA PHE A 194 4.18 -20.10 9.74
C PHE A 194 5.50 -20.01 10.52
N ARG A 195 5.45 -20.21 11.83
CA ARG A 195 6.63 -20.12 12.72
C ARG A 195 7.43 -18.84 12.48
N SER A 196 6.71 -17.72 12.37
CA SER A 196 7.29 -16.40 12.13
C SER A 196 8.36 -16.08 13.16
N SER A 197 9.38 -15.31 12.77
CA SER A 197 10.43 -14.89 13.67
C SER A 197 9.89 -14.08 14.85
N PRO A 198 10.60 -14.04 16.00
CA PRO A 198 10.21 -13.18 17.12
C PRO A 198 10.05 -11.70 16.71
N ALA A 199 10.88 -11.20 15.79
CA ALA A 199 10.77 -9.85 15.26
C ALA A 199 9.44 -9.62 14.52
N ALA A 200 9.03 -10.53 13.63
CA ALA A 200 7.76 -10.45 12.92
C ALA A 200 6.57 -10.56 13.90
N TYR A 201 6.66 -11.42 14.89
CA TYR A 201 5.61 -11.59 15.90
C TYR A 201 5.46 -10.35 16.79
N ASN A 202 6.56 -9.73 17.21
CA ASN A 202 6.55 -8.53 18.04
C ASN A 202 5.96 -7.30 17.31
N LEU A 203 5.89 -7.31 15.98
CA LEU A 203 5.26 -6.24 15.21
C LEU A 203 3.73 -6.31 15.17
N ILE A 204 3.08 -7.36 15.69
CA ILE A 204 1.61 -7.46 15.70
C ILE A 204 1.01 -6.27 16.44
N GLN A 205 1.57 -5.91 17.60
CA GLN A 205 1.09 -4.76 18.37
C GLN A 205 1.29 -3.45 17.59
N TYR A 206 2.42 -3.29 16.93
CA TYR A 206 2.68 -2.15 16.05
C TYR A 206 1.63 -2.06 14.94
N PHE A 207 1.31 -3.17 14.23
CA PHE A 207 0.30 -3.16 13.17
C PHE A 207 -1.05 -2.62 13.65
N ILE A 208 -1.49 -3.06 14.84
CA ILE A 208 -2.76 -2.59 15.42
C ILE A 208 -2.65 -1.11 15.78
N SER A 209 -1.60 -0.71 16.50
CA SER A 209 -1.40 0.69 16.92
C SER A 209 -1.27 1.64 15.72
N ALA A 210 -0.64 1.19 14.63
CA ALA A 210 -0.56 1.97 13.40
C ALA A 210 -1.93 2.21 12.77
N LEU A 211 -2.84 1.21 12.81
CA LEU A 211 -4.22 1.37 12.33
C LEU A 211 -5.08 2.24 13.27
N GLU A 212 -4.90 2.14 14.58
CA GLU A 212 -5.66 2.92 15.57
C GLU A 212 -5.54 4.44 15.37
N ILE A 213 -4.39 4.91 14.89
CA ILE A 213 -4.16 6.33 14.59
C ILE A 213 -4.08 6.62 13.09
N PHE A 214 -4.41 5.63 12.24
CA PHE A 214 -4.45 5.84 10.80
C PHE A 214 -5.73 6.57 10.36
N TYR A 215 -5.87 6.80 9.09
CA TYR A 215 -6.97 7.54 8.50
C TYR A 215 -8.18 6.64 8.21
N THR A 216 -9.38 7.24 8.22
CA THR A 216 -10.57 6.63 7.60
C THR A 216 -10.53 6.85 6.08
N THR A 217 -11.47 6.23 5.36
CA THR A 217 -11.59 6.42 3.91
C THR A 217 -11.81 7.90 3.56
N GLU A 218 -12.68 8.58 4.30
CA GLU A 218 -13.02 9.99 4.07
C GLU A 218 -11.83 10.92 4.40
N GLU A 219 -11.16 10.66 5.52
CA GLU A 219 -9.99 11.45 5.93
C GLU A 219 -8.84 11.34 4.93
N LEU A 220 -8.66 10.15 4.33
CA LEU A 220 -7.62 9.94 3.31
C LEU A 220 -7.96 10.63 1.99
N SER A 221 -9.25 10.71 1.63
CA SER A 221 -9.69 11.50 0.47
C SER A 221 -9.35 12.98 0.65
N ILE A 222 -9.62 13.54 1.82
CA ILE A 222 -9.24 14.94 2.14
C ILE A 222 -7.73 15.14 2.03
N LEU A 223 -6.94 14.19 2.57
CA LEU A 223 -5.49 14.28 2.49
C LEU A 223 -4.97 14.26 1.04
N LEU A 224 -5.59 13.47 0.15
CA LEU A 224 -5.26 13.46 -1.27
C LEU A 224 -5.56 14.81 -1.92
N GLU A 225 -6.71 15.41 -1.64
CA GLU A 225 -7.07 16.75 -2.13
C GLU A 225 -6.08 17.82 -1.63
N GLU A 226 -5.69 17.76 -0.34
CA GLU A 226 -4.67 18.65 0.25
C GLU A 226 -3.28 18.48 -0.42
N GLN A 227 -2.98 17.32 -0.99
CA GLN A 227 -1.75 17.06 -1.76
C GLN A 227 -1.88 17.43 -3.24
N GLY A 228 -2.93 18.15 -3.64
CA GLY A 228 -3.12 18.70 -4.98
C GLY A 228 -3.70 17.73 -6.01
N TYR A 229 -4.28 16.62 -5.58
CA TYR A 229 -5.04 15.76 -6.48
C TYR A 229 -6.45 16.29 -6.71
N CYS A 230 -6.98 16.00 -7.89
CA CYS A 230 -8.38 16.25 -8.27
C CYS A 230 -9.10 14.94 -8.59
N GLU A 231 -10.40 15.01 -8.81
CA GLU A 231 -11.25 13.85 -9.15
C GLU A 231 -11.08 12.70 -8.15
N VAL A 232 -10.91 13.04 -6.86
CA VAL A 232 -10.73 12.05 -5.81
C VAL A 232 -12.03 11.27 -5.60
N SER A 233 -11.97 9.96 -5.74
CA SER A 233 -13.08 9.06 -5.44
C SER A 233 -12.62 7.94 -4.53
N ALA A 234 -13.52 7.45 -3.66
CA ALA A 234 -13.20 6.43 -2.70
C ALA A 234 -14.30 5.39 -2.57
N LYS A 235 -13.91 4.15 -2.30
CA LYS A 235 -14.81 3.04 -2.01
C LYS A 235 -14.41 2.39 -0.69
N ALA A 236 -15.27 2.55 0.32
CA ALA A 236 -15.14 1.84 1.58
C ALA A 236 -15.69 0.40 1.44
N ILE A 237 -14.94 -0.56 1.91
CA ILE A 237 -15.27 -1.99 1.89
C ILE A 237 -15.25 -2.48 3.34
N PHE A 238 -16.17 -3.38 3.70
CA PHE A 238 -16.31 -3.88 5.07
C PHE A 238 -16.39 -2.74 6.10
N SER A 239 -17.32 -1.82 5.90
CA SER A 239 -17.54 -0.68 6.82
C SER A 239 -16.27 0.15 7.06
N GLY A 240 -15.41 0.30 6.05
CA GLY A 240 -14.20 1.11 6.12
C GLY A 240 -12.95 0.39 6.64
N MET A 241 -13.00 -0.93 6.86
CA MET A 241 -11.79 -1.71 7.19
C MET A 241 -10.79 -1.77 6.05
N LEU A 242 -11.28 -1.67 4.81
CA LEU A 242 -10.51 -1.54 3.59
C LEU A 242 -11.04 -0.34 2.82
N GLY A 243 -10.16 0.55 2.38
CA GLY A 243 -10.49 1.68 1.53
C GLY A 243 -9.67 1.66 0.25
N CYS A 244 -10.36 1.84 -0.86
CA CYS A 244 -9.71 1.99 -2.16
C CYS A 244 -10.01 3.40 -2.68
N HIS A 245 -8.98 4.10 -3.16
CA HIS A 245 -9.08 5.47 -3.68
C HIS A 245 -8.58 5.51 -5.12
N SER A 246 -9.20 6.35 -5.92
CA SER A 246 -8.61 6.83 -7.17
C SER A 246 -8.54 8.34 -7.13
N ALA A 247 -7.46 8.89 -7.65
CA ALA A 247 -7.21 10.32 -7.70
C ALA A 247 -6.44 10.65 -8.97
N ARG A 248 -6.54 11.88 -9.44
CA ARG A 248 -5.92 12.32 -10.68
C ARG A 248 -5.01 13.53 -10.42
N LYS A 249 -3.83 13.54 -11.03
CA LYS A 249 -3.03 14.75 -11.08
C LYS A 249 -3.70 15.75 -12.01
N PRO A 250 -3.90 17.03 -11.61
CA PRO A 250 -4.46 18.04 -12.50
C PRO A 250 -3.72 18.12 -13.84
N LEU A 251 -4.44 18.51 -14.88
CA LEU A 251 -3.81 18.84 -16.16
C LEU A 251 -2.91 20.07 -15.97
N ALA A 252 -1.81 20.15 -16.71
CA ALA A 252 -1.04 21.39 -16.75
C ALA A 252 -1.93 22.53 -17.26
N GLU A 253 -1.87 23.67 -16.59
CA GLU A 253 -2.48 24.89 -17.11
C GLU A 253 -1.82 25.20 -18.47
N ALA A 254 -2.66 25.46 -19.48
CA ALA A 254 -2.23 25.73 -20.85
C ALA A 254 -1.63 27.14 -20.98
#